data_176dae10bf673c34996aa539428d2ea4
#
_entry.id   176dae10bf673c34996aa539428d2ea4
#
_cell.length_a   1.000
_cell.length_b   1.000
_cell.length_c   1.000
_cell.angle_alpha   90.00
_cell.angle_beta   90.00
_cell.angle_gamma   90.00
#
_symmetry.space_group_name_H-M   'P 1'
#
loop_
_entity.id
_entity.type
_entity.pdbx_description
1 polymer ?
#
loop_
_entity_poly.entity_id
_entity_poly.type
_entity_poly.pdbx_seq_one_letter_code
_entity_poly.pdbx_strand_id
1 'polypeptide(L)' 'MAKTNIKNNIRKLRFLTDEMTQQQLAVNVDVTRQTIVAIEHGKYSPTLELAFKIAAVFKVPLNEVFSYEPDYKETSRNVK' A
#
# COMPACT_ATOMS: atom_id res chain seq x y z
N MET A 1 -13.85 0.33 -12.43
CA MET A 1 -12.69 -0.42 -11.95
C MET A 1 -12.88 -0.79 -10.49
N ALA A 2 -12.76 -2.04 -10.22
CA ALA A 2 -13.00 -2.53 -8.86
C ALA A 2 -11.87 -2.11 -7.93
N LYS A 3 -12.22 -1.85 -6.69
CA LYS A 3 -11.22 -1.60 -5.69
C LYS A 3 -10.55 -2.90 -5.29
N THR A 4 -9.33 -2.80 -4.87
CA THR A 4 -8.63 -3.94 -4.31
C THR A 4 -9.02 -4.13 -2.84
N ASN A 5 -8.91 -5.35 -2.35
CA ASN A 5 -9.10 -5.64 -0.93
C ASN A 5 -7.82 -5.41 -0.13
N ILE A 6 -6.82 -4.88 -0.77
CA ILE A 6 -5.58 -4.52 -0.08
C ILE A 6 -5.80 -3.20 0.63
N LYS A 7 -5.52 -3.18 1.91
CA LYS A 7 -5.55 -1.97 2.72
C LYS A 7 -4.13 -1.50 2.93
N ASN A 8 -3.96 -0.22 3.16
CA ASN A 8 -2.61 0.27 3.36
C ASN A 8 -2.55 1.37 4.42
N ASN A 9 -1.37 1.55 4.97
CA ASN A 9 -1.08 2.59 5.96
C ASN A 9 -0.11 3.61 5.39
N ILE A 10 -0.05 3.78 4.07
CA ILE A 10 0.96 4.63 3.47
C ILE A 10 0.86 6.05 3.98
N ARG A 11 -0.36 6.60 4.01
CA ARG A 11 -0.52 7.98 4.45
C ARG A 11 -0.02 8.18 5.87
N LYS A 12 -0.38 7.25 6.76
CA LYS A 12 0.06 7.32 8.14
C LYS A 12 1.58 7.23 8.24
N LEU A 13 2.17 6.30 7.49
CA LEU A 13 3.61 6.11 7.54
C LEU A 13 4.35 7.32 6.95
N ARG A 14 3.78 7.93 5.89
CA ARG A 14 4.37 9.15 5.36
C ARG A 14 4.38 10.25 6.41
N PHE A 15 3.25 10.41 7.09
CA PHE A 15 3.16 11.43 8.12
C PHE A 15 4.19 11.20 9.21
N LEU A 16 4.38 9.94 9.62
CA LEU A 16 5.33 9.60 10.67
C LEU A 16 6.77 9.64 10.20
N THR A 17 6.99 9.76 8.89
CA THR A 17 8.33 9.82 8.33
C THR A 17 8.59 11.26 7.89
N ASP A 18 8.63 12.13 8.87
CA ASP A 18 8.96 13.55 8.67
C ASP A 18 8.02 14.20 7.67
N GLU A 19 6.73 13.83 7.75
CA GLU A 19 5.68 14.38 6.90
C GLU A 19 6.02 14.27 5.43
N MET A 20 6.47 13.07 5.03
CA MET A 20 6.83 12.82 3.65
C MET A 20 5.63 13.05 2.72
N THR A 21 5.86 13.73 1.60
CA THR A 21 4.80 13.97 0.63
C THR A 21 4.63 12.77 -0.28
N GLN A 22 3.49 12.72 -0.97
CA GLN A 22 3.27 11.67 -1.96
C GLN A 22 4.33 11.74 -3.06
N GLN A 23 4.70 12.95 -3.46
CA GLN A 23 5.72 13.11 -4.49
C GLN A 23 7.07 12.58 -4.02
N GLN A 24 7.43 12.85 -2.78
CA GLN A 24 8.70 12.36 -2.26
C GLN A 24 8.72 10.84 -2.23
N LEU A 25 7.63 10.23 -1.80
CA LEU A 25 7.56 8.78 -1.81
C LEU A 25 7.66 8.24 -3.23
N ALA A 26 6.95 8.86 -4.16
CA ALA A 26 6.97 8.42 -5.55
C ALA A 26 8.38 8.44 -6.11
N VAL A 27 9.13 9.51 -5.86
CA VAL A 27 10.51 9.61 -6.32
C VAL A 27 11.34 8.51 -5.70
N ASN A 28 11.16 8.25 -4.41
CA ASN A 28 11.97 7.26 -3.71
C ASN A 28 11.75 5.85 -4.20
N VAL A 29 10.56 5.55 -4.73
CA VAL A 29 10.27 4.21 -5.22
C VAL A 29 10.13 4.17 -6.75
N ASP A 30 10.49 5.27 -7.40
CA ASP A 30 10.63 5.33 -8.86
C ASP A 30 9.32 5.09 -9.59
N VAL A 31 8.27 5.76 -9.14
CA VAL A 31 6.99 5.75 -9.83
C VAL A 31 6.45 7.18 -9.86
N THR A 32 5.32 7.37 -10.53
CA THR A 32 4.72 8.70 -10.57
C THR A 32 3.91 8.95 -9.29
N ARG A 33 3.70 10.23 -9.01
CA ARG A 33 2.86 10.58 -7.88
C ARG A 33 1.46 10.01 -8.02
N GLN A 34 0.94 9.97 -9.26
CA GLN A 34 -0.40 9.43 -9.51
C GLN A 34 -0.49 7.97 -9.10
N THR A 35 0.58 7.21 -9.29
CA THR A 35 0.61 5.82 -8.84
C THR A 35 0.45 5.74 -7.34
N ILE A 36 1.16 6.59 -6.60
CA ILE A 36 1.04 6.59 -5.14
C ILE A 36 -0.38 6.98 -4.72
N VAL A 37 -0.95 8.00 -5.36
CA VAL A 37 -2.31 8.41 -5.04
C VAL A 37 -3.29 7.26 -5.24
N ALA A 38 -3.16 6.54 -6.35
CA ALA A 38 -4.07 5.44 -6.65
C ALA A 38 -3.91 4.30 -5.63
N ILE A 39 -2.68 4.01 -5.22
CA ILE A 39 -2.45 2.97 -4.23
C ILE A 39 -3.05 3.38 -2.89
N GLU A 40 -2.83 4.61 -2.47
CA GLU A 40 -3.37 5.06 -1.17
C GLU A 40 -4.88 5.01 -1.14
N HIS A 41 -5.54 5.24 -2.27
CA HIS A 41 -6.99 5.23 -2.33
C HIS A 41 -7.57 3.83 -2.58
N GLY A 42 -6.72 2.83 -2.67
CA GLY A 42 -7.21 1.47 -2.86
C GLY A 42 -7.70 1.19 -4.27
N LYS A 43 -7.30 2.00 -5.23
CA LYS A 43 -7.72 1.84 -6.62
C LYS A 43 -6.72 1.10 -7.47
N TYR A 44 -5.55 0.85 -6.93
CA TYR A 44 -4.48 0.19 -7.66
C TYR A 44 -3.68 -0.64 -6.67
N SER A 45 -3.45 -1.88 -7.04
CA SER A 45 -2.68 -2.79 -6.22
C SER A 45 -1.24 -2.81 -6.75
N PRO A 46 -0.26 -2.45 -5.94
CA PRO A 46 1.11 -2.40 -6.44
C PRO A 46 1.65 -3.78 -6.76
N THR A 47 2.65 -3.81 -7.64
CA THR A 47 3.39 -5.05 -7.82
C THR A 47 4.07 -5.40 -6.51
N LEU A 48 4.45 -6.66 -6.38
CA LEU A 48 5.12 -7.09 -5.17
C LEU A 48 6.43 -6.32 -4.97
N GLU A 49 7.18 -6.12 -6.05
CA GLU A 49 8.42 -5.38 -5.94
C GLU A 49 8.19 -3.95 -5.47
N LEU A 50 7.19 -3.28 -6.02
CA LEU A 50 6.89 -1.92 -5.59
C LEU A 50 6.46 -1.91 -4.12
N ALA A 51 5.68 -2.90 -3.71
CA ALA A 51 5.24 -2.98 -2.33
C ALA A 51 6.44 -3.10 -1.39
N PHE A 52 7.40 -3.94 -1.74
CA PHE A 52 8.60 -4.06 -0.92
C PHE A 52 9.44 -2.80 -0.92
N LYS A 53 9.50 -2.10 -2.05
CA LYS A 53 10.23 -0.83 -2.08
C LYS A 53 9.61 0.19 -1.14
N ILE A 54 8.29 0.26 -1.12
CA ILE A 54 7.60 1.19 -0.24
C ILE A 54 7.90 0.85 1.21
N ALA A 55 7.82 -0.43 1.56
CA ALA A 55 8.12 -0.84 2.93
C ALA A 55 9.56 -0.50 3.30
N ALA A 56 10.48 -0.65 2.36
CA ALA A 56 11.88 -0.34 2.62
C ALA A 56 12.09 1.15 2.89
N VAL A 57 11.37 2.00 2.18
CA VAL A 57 11.48 3.45 2.41
C VAL A 57 11.08 3.78 3.85
N PHE A 58 10.03 3.15 4.34
CA PHE A 58 9.57 3.40 5.70
C PHE A 58 10.31 2.57 6.75
N LYS A 59 11.16 1.65 6.30
CA LYS A 59 11.96 0.80 7.19
C LYS A 59 11.09 -0.03 8.11
N VAL A 60 10.01 -0.56 7.55
CA VAL A 60 9.08 -1.43 8.27
C VAL A 60 8.83 -2.67 7.43
N PRO A 61 8.36 -3.75 8.05
CA PRO A 61 8.01 -4.94 7.27
C PRO A 61 6.81 -4.68 6.38
N LEU A 62 6.67 -5.50 5.36
CA LEU A 62 5.61 -5.33 4.37
C LEU A 62 4.23 -5.28 5.02
N ASN A 63 4.00 -6.11 6.01
CA ASN A 63 2.68 -6.19 6.63
C ASN A 63 2.36 -4.99 7.51
N GLU A 64 3.32 -4.09 7.72
CA GLU A 64 3.04 -2.82 8.37
C GLU A 64 2.50 -1.81 7.36
N VAL A 65 2.79 -2.01 6.09
CA VAL A 65 2.34 -1.10 5.05
C VAL A 65 1.03 -1.57 4.45
N PHE A 66 0.93 -2.85 4.15
CA PHE A 66 -0.22 -3.41 3.45
C PHE A 66 -0.83 -4.55 4.22
N SER A 67 -2.14 -4.69 4.12
CA SER A 67 -2.85 -5.82 4.68
C SER A 67 -3.95 -6.20 3.70
N TYR A 68 -4.45 -7.41 3.84
CA TYR A 68 -5.49 -7.91 2.97
C TYR A 68 -6.74 -8.21 3.80
N GLU A 69 -7.87 -7.71 3.34
CA GLU A 69 -9.14 -7.97 4.00
C GLU A 69 -10.05 -8.68 3.01
N PRO A 70 -10.08 -10.00 3.06
CA PRO A 70 -10.91 -10.74 2.11
C PRO A 70 -12.39 -10.49 2.37
N ASP A 71 -13.19 -10.73 1.33
CA ASP A 71 -14.62 -10.70 1.52
C ASP A 71 -15.03 -11.69 2.59
N TYR A 72 -16.05 -11.34 3.32
CA TYR A 72 -16.54 -12.23 4.34
C TYR A 72 -16.93 -13.59 3.78
N LYS A 73 -17.55 -13.58 2.60
CA LYS A 73 -17.95 -14.84 1.98
C LYS A 73 -16.77 -15.71 1.64
N GLU A 74 -15.71 -15.11 1.14
CA GLU A 74 -14.50 -15.86 0.83
C GLU A 74 -13.94 -16.50 2.06
N THR A 75 -13.92 -15.76 3.14
CA THR A 75 -13.36 -16.25 4.38
C THR A 75 -14.14 -17.48 4.87
N SER A 76 -15.45 -17.40 4.83
CA SER A 76 -16.22 -18.51 5.34
C SER A 76 -16.08 -19.74 4.45
N ARG A 77 -15.83 -19.56 3.16
CA ARG A 77 -15.64 -20.71 2.29
C ARG A 77 -14.32 -21.40 2.49
N ASN A 78 -13.36 -20.70 3.00
CA ASN A 78 -12.01 -21.24 3.12
C ASN A 78 -11.71 -21.83 4.47
N VAL A 79 -12.70 -21.94 5.26
CA VAL A 79 -12.49 -22.57 6.55
C VAL A 79 -12.15 -24.02 6.33
N LYS A 80 -11.12 -24.47 6.95
CA LYS A 80 -10.68 -25.84 6.80
C LYS A 80 -10.58 -26.48 8.13
#